data_189a2fe58cf076a42c30cd01d142f56c
#
_entry.id   189a2fe58cf076a42c30cd01d142f56c
#
_cell.length_a   1.000
_cell.length_b   1.000
_cell.length_c   1.000
_cell.angle_alpha   90.00
_cell.angle_beta   90.00
_cell.angle_gamma   90.00
#
_symmetry.space_group_name_H-M   'P 1'
#
loop_
_entity.id
_entity.type
_entity.pdbx_description
1 polymer ?
#
loop_
_entity_poly.entity_id
_entity_poly.type
_entity_poly.pdbx_seq_one_letter_code
_entity_poly.pdbx_strand_id
1 'polypeptide(L)'
;MPEIGKINKLKVIKELDFGVYLDGAELGEILLPKRYVPHECKTGDDVDVFLYFDSSDRIIATTEKPYATVGDFALMRVKSVDQVGAFLDWGLMKDLLVPFRQQKVNMEEGRSYLVYVYYDQISNRIAASAKLEKFLNAVPADYKVGQQVDLLIWKATDMGYKAIINNSHQGILYSNEIFRTLNTGQCIKGFVKKVRPDNKIDLSLYAEGYDKVGEHTEKIIEYLKQQGGTRIFQIKLHRERFILFFPSAKKHSKVPWVICIKRDLSYWRRTGSDYLITLKRK
;
A
#
# COMPACT_ATOMS: atom_id res chain seq x y z
N MET A 1 -18.86 -21.67 2.94
CA MET A 1 -19.02 -22.03 1.50
C MET A 1 -17.78 -21.58 0.76
N PRO A 2 -17.27 -22.36 -0.17
CA PRO A 2 -16.14 -21.95 -0.99
C PRO A 2 -16.47 -20.76 -1.89
N GLU A 3 -15.54 -19.80 -1.97
CA GLU A 3 -15.72 -18.57 -2.73
C GLU A 3 -14.76 -18.53 -3.92
N ILE A 4 -15.30 -18.33 -5.13
CA ILE A 4 -14.50 -18.16 -6.34
C ILE A 4 -13.74 -16.84 -6.28
N GLY A 5 -12.45 -16.87 -6.65
CA GLY A 5 -11.56 -15.70 -6.58
C GLY A 5 -11.01 -15.42 -5.19
N LYS A 6 -11.15 -16.38 -4.27
CA LYS A 6 -10.62 -16.33 -2.90
C LYS A 6 -9.78 -17.57 -2.58
N ILE A 7 -8.99 -17.47 -1.52
CA ILE A 7 -8.31 -18.64 -0.95
C ILE A 7 -9.30 -19.36 -0.06
N ASN A 8 -9.45 -20.66 -0.30
CA ASN A 8 -10.34 -21.56 0.41
C ASN A 8 -9.55 -22.72 0.98
N LYS A 9 -9.95 -23.22 2.14
CA LYS A 9 -9.42 -24.45 2.70
C LYS A 9 -10.38 -25.58 2.37
N LEU A 10 -9.96 -26.51 1.48
CA LEU A 10 -10.80 -27.58 0.96
C LEU A 10 -10.19 -28.94 1.24
N LYS A 11 -11.05 -29.93 1.44
CA LYS A 11 -10.65 -31.31 1.70
C LYS A 11 -10.44 -32.08 0.40
N VAL A 12 -9.38 -32.88 0.34
CA VAL A 12 -9.14 -33.85 -0.75
C VAL A 12 -10.07 -35.01 -0.60
N ILE A 13 -10.89 -35.27 -1.62
CA ILE A 13 -11.86 -36.39 -1.63
C ILE A 13 -11.45 -37.53 -2.55
N LYS A 14 -10.60 -37.28 -3.56
CA LYS A 14 -10.25 -38.27 -4.56
C LYS A 14 -8.90 -37.95 -5.18
N GLU A 15 -8.09 -38.98 -5.38
CA GLU A 15 -6.79 -38.85 -6.04
C GLU A 15 -6.85 -39.57 -7.41
N LEU A 16 -6.27 -38.93 -8.44
CA LEU A 16 -6.17 -39.42 -9.80
C LEU A 16 -4.76 -39.13 -10.37
N ASP A 17 -4.41 -39.76 -11.49
CA ASP A 17 -3.08 -39.59 -12.10
C ASP A 17 -2.75 -38.16 -12.51
N PHE A 18 -3.77 -37.33 -12.83
CA PHE A 18 -3.65 -35.97 -13.30
C PHE A 18 -3.88 -34.90 -12.22
N GLY A 19 -4.19 -35.30 -10.98
CA GLY A 19 -4.41 -34.39 -9.86
C GLY A 19 -5.33 -34.95 -8.79
N VAL A 20 -5.80 -34.11 -7.89
CA VAL A 20 -6.76 -34.47 -6.86
C VAL A 20 -8.05 -33.69 -7.00
N TYR A 21 -9.16 -34.26 -6.59
CA TYR A 21 -10.42 -33.56 -6.48
C TYR A 21 -10.64 -33.11 -5.03
N LEU A 22 -11.11 -31.87 -4.92
CA LEU A 22 -11.41 -31.23 -3.66
C LEU A 22 -12.94 -31.12 -3.47
N ASP A 23 -13.38 -31.17 -2.22
CA ASP A 23 -14.77 -30.96 -1.86
C ASP A 23 -15.12 -29.47 -1.99
N GLY A 24 -15.79 -29.12 -3.07
CA GLY A 24 -16.27 -27.77 -3.32
C GLY A 24 -17.67 -27.51 -2.75
N ALA A 25 -18.24 -28.43 -1.96
CA ALA A 25 -19.60 -28.35 -1.43
C ALA A 25 -20.62 -28.09 -2.57
N GLU A 26 -21.32 -26.93 -2.56
CA GLU A 26 -22.27 -26.58 -3.62
C GLU A 26 -21.64 -26.36 -5.00
N LEU A 27 -20.33 -26.10 -5.08
CA LEU A 27 -19.61 -25.98 -6.33
C LEU A 27 -19.20 -27.35 -6.93
N GLY A 28 -19.54 -28.45 -6.24
CA GLY A 28 -19.22 -29.81 -6.66
C GLY A 28 -17.74 -30.18 -6.46
N GLU A 29 -17.30 -31.21 -7.17
CA GLU A 29 -15.90 -31.65 -7.14
C GLU A 29 -15.01 -30.68 -7.94
N ILE A 30 -13.98 -30.12 -7.30
CA ILE A 30 -13.07 -29.15 -7.93
C ILE A 30 -11.71 -29.78 -8.15
N LEU A 31 -11.22 -29.76 -9.38
CA LEU A 31 -9.92 -30.31 -9.74
C LEU A 31 -8.79 -29.38 -9.25
N LEU A 32 -7.84 -29.96 -8.51
CA LEU A 32 -6.51 -29.41 -8.26
C LEU A 32 -5.51 -30.20 -9.13
N PRO A 33 -4.97 -29.63 -10.23
CA PRO A 33 -4.04 -30.31 -11.11
C PRO A 33 -2.78 -30.77 -10.40
N LYS A 34 -2.22 -31.90 -10.82
CA LYS A 34 -1.06 -32.58 -10.20
C LYS A 34 0.10 -31.64 -9.89
N ARG A 35 0.42 -30.71 -10.78
CA ARG A 35 1.51 -29.74 -10.60
C ARG A 35 1.32 -28.79 -9.40
N TYR A 36 0.10 -28.66 -8.92
CA TYR A 36 -0.25 -27.79 -7.79
C TYR A 36 -0.54 -28.57 -6.51
N VAL A 37 -0.55 -29.90 -6.58
CA VAL A 37 -0.76 -30.76 -5.40
C VAL A 37 0.47 -30.71 -4.50
N PRO A 38 0.32 -30.37 -3.21
CA PRO A 38 1.44 -30.40 -2.27
C PRO A 38 2.05 -31.79 -2.15
N HIS A 39 3.36 -31.83 -1.84
CA HIS A 39 4.05 -33.09 -1.61
C HIS A 39 3.37 -33.88 -0.48
N GLU A 40 3.20 -35.19 -0.66
CA GLU A 40 2.58 -36.11 0.31
C GLU A 40 1.09 -35.88 0.64
N CYS A 41 0.39 -35.05 -0.16
CA CYS A 41 -1.04 -34.81 0.02
C CYS A 41 -1.85 -36.07 -0.29
N LYS A 42 -2.74 -36.45 0.62
CA LYS A 42 -3.59 -37.65 0.55
C LYS A 42 -5.05 -37.35 0.65
N THR A 43 -5.89 -38.27 0.23
CA THR A 43 -7.35 -38.19 0.45
C THR A 43 -7.66 -38.01 1.95
N GLY A 44 -8.46 -37.01 2.26
CA GLY A 44 -8.83 -36.60 3.62
C GLY A 44 -8.07 -35.37 4.14
N ASP A 45 -6.96 -34.99 3.50
CA ASP A 45 -6.19 -33.79 3.89
C ASP A 45 -6.90 -32.51 3.49
N ASP A 46 -6.68 -31.45 4.26
CA ASP A 46 -7.13 -30.09 3.95
C ASP A 46 -6.03 -29.33 3.22
N VAL A 47 -6.38 -28.68 2.11
CA VAL A 47 -5.44 -27.88 1.30
C VAL A 47 -5.97 -26.47 1.12
N ASP A 48 -5.09 -25.46 1.34
CA ASP A 48 -5.39 -24.07 1.03
C ASP A 48 -5.20 -23.84 -0.47
N VAL A 49 -6.29 -23.51 -1.16
CA VAL A 49 -6.31 -23.34 -2.62
C VAL A 49 -7.02 -22.07 -3.02
N PHE A 50 -6.56 -21.48 -4.10
CA PHE A 50 -7.25 -20.40 -4.79
C PHE A 50 -8.15 -20.98 -5.88
N LEU A 51 -9.41 -20.54 -5.92
CA LEU A 51 -10.40 -20.99 -6.90
C LEU A 51 -10.55 -19.97 -8.03
N TYR A 52 -10.41 -20.43 -9.26
CA TYR A 52 -10.59 -19.57 -10.44
C TYR A 52 -11.12 -20.38 -11.62
N PHE A 53 -11.30 -19.75 -12.79
CA PHE A 53 -11.78 -20.42 -14.00
C PHE A 53 -10.62 -20.74 -14.94
N ASP A 54 -10.59 -21.96 -15.45
CA ASP A 54 -9.67 -22.36 -16.52
C ASP A 54 -10.05 -21.75 -17.88
N SER A 55 -9.32 -22.08 -18.95
CA SER A 55 -9.60 -21.62 -20.31
C SER A 55 -10.92 -22.15 -20.89
N SER A 56 -11.49 -23.18 -20.30
CA SER A 56 -12.77 -23.79 -20.67
C SER A 56 -13.92 -23.35 -19.76
N ASP A 57 -13.70 -22.29 -18.98
CA ASP A 57 -14.65 -21.72 -18.00
C ASP A 57 -15.09 -22.72 -16.89
N ARG A 58 -14.27 -23.74 -16.59
CA ARG A 58 -14.49 -24.66 -15.48
C ARG A 58 -13.80 -24.14 -14.23
N ILE A 59 -14.43 -24.33 -13.08
CA ILE A 59 -13.82 -24.01 -11.77
C ILE A 59 -12.64 -24.95 -11.55
N ILE A 60 -11.48 -24.40 -11.27
CA ILE A 60 -10.24 -25.11 -11.03
C ILE A 60 -9.55 -24.51 -9.79
N ALA A 61 -8.81 -25.35 -9.08
CA ALA A 61 -8.03 -24.95 -7.91
C ALA A 61 -6.53 -24.85 -8.24
N THR A 62 -5.85 -23.97 -7.53
CA THR A 62 -4.38 -23.88 -7.53
C THR A 62 -3.86 -23.57 -6.13
N THR A 63 -2.69 -24.06 -5.79
CA THR A 63 -1.93 -23.64 -4.60
C THR A 63 -1.04 -22.44 -4.85
N GLU A 64 -0.93 -21.99 -6.11
CA GLU A 64 -0.28 -20.71 -6.42
C GLU A 64 -1.08 -19.56 -5.83
N LYS A 65 -0.34 -18.55 -5.35
CA LYS A 65 -0.95 -17.35 -4.77
C LYS A 65 -1.00 -16.24 -5.81
N PRO A 66 -2.20 -15.78 -6.21
CA PRO A 66 -2.32 -14.62 -7.08
C PRO A 66 -1.81 -13.36 -6.35
N TYR A 67 -1.42 -12.33 -7.10
CA TYR A 67 -1.01 -11.04 -6.54
C TYR A 67 -2.16 -10.31 -5.83
N ALA A 68 -3.39 -10.62 -6.15
CA ALA A 68 -4.59 -10.12 -5.48
C ALA A 68 -5.76 -11.08 -5.67
N THR A 69 -6.70 -11.07 -4.74
CA THR A 69 -7.94 -11.85 -4.78
C THR A 69 -9.12 -10.96 -5.14
N VAL A 70 -10.29 -11.52 -5.40
CA VAL A 70 -11.52 -10.74 -5.60
C VAL A 70 -11.77 -9.85 -4.37
N GLY A 71 -12.00 -8.55 -4.59
CA GLY A 71 -12.14 -7.56 -3.53
C GLY A 71 -10.86 -6.79 -3.19
N ASP A 72 -9.73 -7.12 -3.83
CA ASP A 72 -8.47 -6.43 -3.58
C ASP A 72 -8.14 -5.41 -4.66
N PHE A 73 -7.38 -4.39 -4.25
CA PHE A 73 -6.72 -3.45 -5.15
C PHE A 73 -5.25 -3.83 -5.28
N ALA A 74 -4.73 -3.89 -6.49
CA ALA A 74 -3.32 -4.20 -6.73
C ALA A 74 -2.76 -3.48 -7.96
N LEU A 75 -1.46 -3.20 -7.92
CA LEU A 75 -0.73 -2.73 -9.10
C LEU A 75 -0.27 -3.93 -9.91
N MET A 76 -0.78 -4.07 -11.13
CA MET A 76 -0.48 -5.20 -12.02
C MET A 76 0.07 -4.73 -13.36
N ARG A 77 0.96 -5.52 -13.93
CA ARG A 77 1.57 -5.24 -15.25
C ARG A 77 0.73 -5.84 -16.36
N VAL A 78 0.55 -5.08 -17.45
CA VAL A 78 -0.08 -5.56 -18.67
C VAL A 78 0.89 -6.49 -19.42
N LYS A 79 0.46 -7.74 -19.67
CA LYS A 79 1.18 -8.70 -20.50
C LYS A 79 0.87 -8.53 -21.97
N SER A 80 -0.43 -8.34 -22.30
CA SER A 80 -0.88 -8.20 -23.69
C SER A 80 -2.16 -7.36 -23.76
N VAL A 81 -2.45 -6.81 -24.92
CA VAL A 81 -3.70 -6.13 -25.24
C VAL A 81 -4.31 -6.82 -26.46
N ASP A 82 -5.61 -7.17 -26.36
CA ASP A 82 -6.36 -7.86 -27.38
C ASP A 82 -7.65 -7.08 -27.71
N GLN A 83 -8.51 -7.60 -28.61
CA GLN A 83 -9.76 -6.99 -29.04
C GLN A 83 -10.81 -6.82 -27.91
N VAL A 84 -10.68 -7.58 -26.82
CA VAL A 84 -11.60 -7.54 -25.66
C VAL A 84 -11.12 -6.65 -24.52
N GLY A 85 -9.82 -6.35 -24.46
CA GLY A 85 -9.22 -5.57 -23.38
C GLY A 85 -7.75 -5.85 -23.15
N ALA A 86 -7.27 -5.50 -21.98
CA ALA A 86 -5.90 -5.75 -21.53
C ALA A 86 -5.84 -6.98 -20.60
N PHE A 87 -4.82 -7.80 -20.77
CA PHE A 87 -4.55 -8.95 -19.95
C PHE A 87 -3.38 -8.64 -19.01
N LEU A 88 -3.62 -8.76 -17.70
CA LEU A 88 -2.68 -8.45 -16.67
C LEU A 88 -2.00 -9.70 -16.15
N ASP A 89 -0.72 -9.58 -15.81
CA ASP A 89 -0.01 -10.57 -15.02
C ASP A 89 -0.63 -10.65 -13.61
N TRP A 90 -1.26 -11.75 -13.32
CA TRP A 90 -1.95 -11.99 -12.05
C TRP A 90 -1.15 -12.90 -11.11
N GLY A 91 0.00 -13.42 -11.57
CA GLY A 91 0.78 -14.41 -10.86
C GLY A 91 0.25 -15.84 -11.01
N LEU A 92 -0.73 -16.06 -11.90
CA LEU A 92 -1.28 -17.36 -12.26
C LEU A 92 -1.03 -17.65 -13.75
N MET A 93 -1.28 -18.89 -14.17
CA MET A 93 -1.17 -19.25 -15.59
C MET A 93 -2.15 -18.50 -16.47
N LYS A 94 -3.37 -18.24 -15.97
CA LYS A 94 -4.39 -17.45 -16.67
C LYS A 94 -4.24 -15.99 -16.29
N ASP A 95 -4.05 -15.14 -17.29
CA ASP A 95 -3.97 -13.70 -17.11
C ASP A 95 -5.33 -13.09 -16.76
N LEU A 96 -5.34 -11.98 -16.04
CA LEU A 96 -6.54 -11.31 -15.57
C LEU A 96 -6.99 -10.26 -16.58
N LEU A 97 -8.22 -10.38 -17.10
CA LEU A 97 -8.77 -9.46 -18.09
C LEU A 97 -9.25 -8.15 -17.46
N VAL A 98 -8.87 -7.02 -18.07
CA VAL A 98 -9.48 -5.69 -17.88
C VAL A 98 -10.22 -5.33 -19.17
N PRO A 99 -11.53 -5.50 -19.27
CA PRO A 99 -12.29 -5.13 -20.46
C PRO A 99 -12.13 -3.64 -20.78
N PHE A 100 -12.16 -3.24 -22.05
CA PHE A 100 -12.03 -1.82 -22.42
C PHE A 100 -13.00 -0.90 -21.68
N ARG A 101 -14.26 -1.34 -21.49
CA ARG A 101 -15.26 -0.61 -20.71
C ARG A 101 -14.88 -0.37 -19.23
N GLN A 102 -13.93 -1.14 -18.69
CA GLN A 102 -13.43 -1.03 -17.33
C GLN A 102 -12.09 -0.29 -17.23
N GLN A 103 -11.52 0.09 -18.36
CA GLN A 103 -10.32 0.92 -18.41
C GLN A 103 -10.70 2.39 -18.27
N LYS A 104 -9.85 3.17 -17.58
CA LYS A 104 -10.00 4.64 -17.47
C LYS A 104 -9.28 5.35 -18.61
N VAL A 105 -8.15 4.78 -19.00
CA VAL A 105 -7.37 5.11 -20.18
C VAL A 105 -6.99 3.81 -20.85
N ASN A 106 -6.76 3.82 -22.15
CA ASN A 106 -6.31 2.61 -22.84
C ASN A 106 -5.01 2.11 -22.21
N MET A 107 -5.01 0.84 -21.83
CA MET A 107 -3.85 0.21 -21.24
C MET A 107 -2.85 -0.19 -22.31
N GLU A 108 -1.55 -0.08 -21.99
CA GLU A 108 -0.44 -0.38 -22.89
C GLU A 108 0.37 -1.54 -22.33
N GLU A 109 0.86 -2.41 -23.21
CA GLU A 109 1.71 -3.55 -22.85
C GLU A 109 2.96 -3.09 -22.10
N GLY A 110 3.37 -3.86 -21.11
CA GLY A 110 4.53 -3.60 -20.28
C GLY A 110 4.35 -2.53 -19.20
N ARG A 111 3.27 -1.74 -19.24
CA ARG A 111 2.94 -0.77 -18.20
C ARG A 111 2.17 -1.39 -17.05
N SER A 112 2.28 -0.80 -15.86
CA SER A 112 1.56 -1.24 -14.67
C SER A 112 0.43 -0.27 -14.32
N TYR A 113 -0.73 -0.83 -13.97
CA TYR A 113 -1.92 -0.08 -13.61
C TYR A 113 -2.49 -0.58 -12.30
N LEU A 114 -2.98 0.34 -11.48
CA LEU A 114 -3.71 -0.01 -10.27
C LEU A 114 -5.13 -0.41 -10.66
N VAL A 115 -5.52 -1.62 -10.27
CA VAL A 115 -6.81 -2.21 -10.60
C VAL A 115 -7.47 -2.81 -9.38
N TYR A 116 -8.78 -2.95 -9.44
CA TYR A 116 -9.61 -3.70 -8.48
C TYR A 116 -10.04 -5.01 -9.13
N VAL A 117 -9.86 -6.11 -8.41
CA VAL A 117 -10.27 -7.45 -8.87
C VAL A 117 -11.70 -7.71 -8.41
N TYR A 118 -12.57 -8.09 -9.33
CA TYR A 118 -13.97 -8.36 -9.01
C TYR A 118 -14.50 -9.60 -9.75
N TYR A 119 -15.54 -10.19 -9.18
CA TYR A 119 -16.31 -11.23 -9.86
C TYR A 119 -17.44 -10.58 -10.66
N ASP A 120 -17.40 -10.74 -11.97
CA ASP A 120 -18.46 -10.24 -12.87
C ASP A 120 -19.60 -11.26 -12.94
N GLN A 121 -20.69 -10.96 -12.26
CA GLN A 121 -21.87 -11.83 -12.20
C GLN A 121 -22.56 -12.03 -13.58
N ILE A 122 -22.34 -11.10 -14.52
CA ILE A 122 -22.96 -11.20 -15.86
C ILE A 122 -22.21 -12.21 -16.72
N SER A 123 -20.88 -12.15 -16.72
CA SER A 123 -20.06 -13.07 -17.52
C SER A 123 -19.63 -14.31 -16.73
N ASN A 124 -19.94 -14.39 -15.42
CA ASN A 124 -19.48 -15.41 -14.50
C ASN A 124 -17.94 -15.59 -14.52
N ARG A 125 -17.20 -14.48 -14.61
CA ARG A 125 -15.73 -14.51 -14.67
C ARG A 125 -15.12 -13.55 -13.67
N ILE A 126 -13.88 -13.86 -13.27
CA ILE A 126 -13.06 -12.91 -12.54
C ILE A 126 -12.45 -11.92 -13.54
N ALA A 127 -12.60 -10.64 -13.27
CA ALA A 127 -12.10 -9.56 -14.09
C ALA A 127 -11.52 -8.44 -13.21
N ALA A 128 -10.84 -7.48 -13.83
CA ALA A 128 -10.36 -6.31 -13.11
C ALA A 128 -10.89 -5.00 -13.74
N SER A 129 -10.88 -3.95 -12.94
CA SER A 129 -11.30 -2.60 -13.32
C SER A 129 -10.29 -1.55 -12.87
N ALA A 130 -9.94 -0.62 -13.77
CA ALA A 130 -9.17 0.58 -13.43
C ALA A 130 -10.07 1.73 -12.97
N LYS A 131 -11.39 1.57 -12.99
CA LYS A 131 -12.37 2.56 -12.50
C LYS A 131 -12.62 2.39 -11.01
N LEU A 132 -11.57 2.59 -10.21
CA LEU A 132 -11.50 2.25 -8.79
C LEU A 132 -12.54 2.98 -7.94
N GLU A 133 -12.96 4.18 -8.36
CA GLU A 133 -13.94 5.00 -7.65
C GLU A 133 -15.27 4.27 -7.40
N LYS A 134 -15.62 3.30 -8.27
CA LYS A 134 -16.88 2.53 -8.17
C LYS A 134 -16.89 1.54 -7.00
N PHE A 135 -15.70 1.14 -6.52
CA PHE A 135 -15.51 0.09 -5.52
C PHE A 135 -15.08 0.66 -4.17
N LEU A 136 -14.89 1.98 -4.10
CA LEU A 136 -14.49 2.68 -2.89
C LEU A 136 -15.68 3.36 -2.23
N ASN A 137 -15.61 3.48 -0.89
CA ASN A 137 -16.63 4.14 -0.06
C ASN A 137 -18.03 3.49 -0.15
N ALA A 138 -18.09 2.20 -0.42
CA ALA A 138 -19.36 1.45 -0.48
C ALA A 138 -20.04 1.34 0.89
N VAL A 139 -19.26 1.41 1.96
CA VAL A 139 -19.73 1.43 3.35
C VAL A 139 -19.35 2.75 4.02
N PRO A 140 -20.09 3.22 5.04
CA PRO A 140 -19.71 4.41 5.81
C PRO A 140 -18.34 4.24 6.46
N ALA A 141 -17.54 5.30 6.47
CA ALA A 141 -16.23 5.30 7.09
C ALA A 141 -16.38 5.36 8.62
N ASP A 142 -16.00 4.29 9.31
CA ASP A 142 -15.92 4.22 10.77
C ASP A 142 -14.46 4.17 11.23
N TYR A 143 -13.76 5.30 11.09
CA TYR A 143 -12.37 5.44 11.53
C TYR A 143 -12.26 6.47 12.65
N LYS A 144 -11.43 6.13 13.63
CA LYS A 144 -11.09 7.07 14.72
C LYS A 144 -9.85 7.89 14.33
N VAL A 145 -9.81 9.15 14.76
CA VAL A 145 -8.62 9.99 14.63
C VAL A 145 -7.45 9.34 15.35
N GLY A 146 -6.28 9.29 14.70
CA GLY A 146 -5.09 8.60 15.20
C GLY A 146 -5.07 7.07 14.92
N GLN A 147 -6.13 6.49 14.36
CA GLN A 147 -6.16 5.08 14.02
C GLN A 147 -5.14 4.75 12.92
N GLN A 148 -4.31 3.73 13.18
CA GLN A 148 -3.39 3.19 12.16
C GLN A 148 -4.16 2.37 11.13
N VAL A 149 -3.84 2.58 9.86
CA VAL A 149 -4.49 1.95 8.71
C VAL A 149 -3.47 1.55 7.65
N ASP A 150 -3.83 0.58 6.84
CA ASP A 150 -3.07 0.20 5.65
C ASP A 150 -3.45 1.12 4.49
N LEU A 151 -2.43 1.65 3.83
CA LEU A 151 -2.58 2.55 2.71
C LEU A 151 -1.94 1.96 1.46
N LEU A 152 -2.71 1.91 0.39
CA LEU A 152 -2.21 1.65 -0.96
C LEU A 152 -2.22 2.97 -1.74
N ILE A 153 -1.05 3.46 -2.13
CA ILE A 153 -0.93 4.73 -2.85
C ILE A 153 -1.53 4.57 -4.25
N TRP A 154 -2.54 5.38 -4.52
CA TRP A 154 -3.27 5.31 -5.78
C TRP A 154 -2.66 6.19 -6.86
N LYS A 155 -2.58 7.50 -6.62
CA LYS A 155 -2.02 8.46 -7.58
C LYS A 155 -1.59 9.76 -6.92
N ALA A 156 -0.64 10.44 -7.53
CA ALA A 156 -0.29 11.81 -7.21
C ALA A 156 -1.37 12.80 -7.73
N THR A 157 -1.58 13.89 -7.01
CA THR A 157 -2.44 15.01 -7.35
C THR A 157 -1.76 16.31 -6.94
N ASP A 158 -2.27 17.46 -7.37
CA ASP A 158 -1.73 18.79 -7.01
C ASP A 158 -1.72 19.05 -5.49
N MET A 159 -2.67 18.44 -4.75
CA MET A 159 -2.75 18.58 -3.29
C MET A 159 -1.90 17.55 -2.52
N GLY A 160 -1.39 16.50 -3.19
CA GLY A 160 -0.67 15.41 -2.55
C GLY A 160 -1.01 14.06 -3.18
N TYR A 161 -1.15 13.00 -2.37
CA TYR A 161 -1.40 11.66 -2.87
C TYR A 161 -2.77 11.14 -2.44
N LYS A 162 -3.53 10.61 -3.38
CA LYS A 162 -4.69 9.78 -3.05
C LYS A 162 -4.22 8.39 -2.66
N ALA A 163 -4.81 7.84 -1.61
CA ALA A 163 -4.54 6.50 -1.13
C ALA A 163 -5.85 5.73 -0.89
N ILE A 164 -5.79 4.43 -1.02
CA ILE A 164 -6.85 3.49 -0.66
C ILE A 164 -6.57 3.01 0.75
N ILE A 165 -7.56 3.08 1.61
CA ILE A 165 -7.51 2.75 3.04
C ILE A 165 -8.17 1.39 3.24
N ASN A 166 -7.42 0.40 3.76
CA ASN A 166 -7.93 -0.93 4.13
C ASN A 166 -8.82 -1.57 3.04
N ASN A 167 -8.45 -1.45 1.76
CA ASN A 167 -9.23 -1.94 0.61
C ASN A 167 -10.70 -1.46 0.53
N SER A 168 -11.07 -0.37 1.21
CA SER A 168 -12.47 0.03 1.34
C SER A 168 -12.74 1.50 1.06
N HIS A 169 -11.89 2.39 1.50
CA HIS A 169 -12.13 3.82 1.45
C HIS A 169 -11.00 4.57 0.73
N GLN A 170 -11.30 5.77 0.24
CA GLN A 170 -10.26 6.66 -0.26
C GLN A 170 -9.94 7.75 0.75
N GLY A 171 -8.67 8.13 0.82
CA GLY A 171 -8.19 9.24 1.61
C GLY A 171 -7.14 10.06 0.86
N ILE A 172 -6.75 11.18 1.46
CA ILE A 172 -5.74 12.07 0.91
C ILE A 172 -4.60 12.28 1.91
N LEU A 173 -3.39 12.16 1.39
CA LEU A 173 -2.14 12.52 2.06
C LEU A 173 -1.67 13.84 1.45
N TYR A 174 -1.59 14.91 2.23
CA TYR A 174 -1.22 16.23 1.72
C TYR A 174 0.27 16.38 1.48
N SER A 175 0.64 17.02 0.35
CA SER A 175 2.05 17.20 -0.07
C SER A 175 2.89 17.98 0.96
N ASN A 176 2.30 18.91 1.70
CA ASN A 176 2.97 19.69 2.74
C ASN A 176 3.33 18.86 4.00
N GLU A 177 2.79 17.64 4.12
CA GLU A 177 3.04 16.73 5.25
C GLU A 177 3.89 15.51 4.85
N ILE A 178 4.24 15.41 3.55
CA ILE A 178 5.01 14.29 3.02
C ILE A 178 6.37 14.80 2.55
N PHE A 179 7.44 14.25 3.14
CA PHE A 179 8.82 14.65 2.83
C PHE A 179 9.57 13.63 1.98
N ARG A 180 8.87 12.63 1.47
CA ARG A 180 9.41 11.58 0.59
C ARG A 180 8.50 11.38 -0.62
N THR A 181 9.06 10.94 -1.72
CA THR A 181 8.28 10.55 -2.90
C THR A 181 7.57 9.22 -2.63
N LEU A 182 6.27 9.18 -2.92
CA LEU A 182 5.47 7.97 -2.87
C LEU A 182 5.15 7.51 -4.29
N ASN A 183 5.23 6.21 -4.51
CA ASN A 183 4.97 5.61 -5.82
C ASN A 183 3.55 5.00 -5.86
N THR A 184 2.90 5.07 -7.01
CA THR A 184 1.62 4.37 -7.24
C THR A 184 1.81 2.86 -7.00
N GLY A 185 0.85 2.25 -6.29
CA GLY A 185 0.91 0.85 -5.91
C GLY A 185 1.75 0.55 -4.66
N GLN A 186 2.39 1.55 -4.06
CA GLN A 186 3.15 1.37 -2.83
C GLN A 186 2.20 1.14 -1.65
N CYS A 187 2.43 0.04 -0.91
CA CYS A 187 1.74 -0.26 0.35
C CYS A 187 2.55 0.31 1.53
N ILE A 188 1.90 1.08 2.39
CA ILE A 188 2.50 1.69 3.57
C ILE A 188 1.50 1.73 4.73
N LYS A 189 1.98 1.80 5.95
CA LYS A 189 1.14 2.16 7.10
C LYS A 189 0.99 3.67 7.19
N GLY A 190 -0.19 4.12 7.59
CA GLY A 190 -0.50 5.52 7.86
C GLY A 190 -1.52 5.65 8.97
N PHE A 191 -1.95 6.87 9.24
CA PHE A 191 -2.86 7.19 10.32
C PHE A 191 -3.99 8.07 9.80
N VAL A 192 -5.19 7.87 10.33
CA VAL A 192 -6.33 8.74 10.06
C VAL A 192 -6.13 10.04 10.84
N LYS A 193 -5.98 11.15 10.12
CA LYS A 193 -5.83 12.48 10.72
C LYS A 193 -7.18 13.12 11.03
N LYS A 194 -8.13 12.96 10.11
CA LYS A 194 -9.48 13.53 10.24
C LYS A 194 -10.44 12.81 9.30
N VAL A 195 -11.64 12.51 9.79
CA VAL A 195 -12.79 12.17 8.95
C VAL A 195 -13.66 13.41 8.82
N ARG A 196 -13.91 13.84 7.59
CA ARG A 196 -14.69 15.04 7.30
C ARG A 196 -16.18 14.71 7.21
N PRO A 197 -17.08 15.70 7.41
CA PRO A 197 -18.53 15.49 7.27
C PRO A 197 -18.95 15.04 5.86
N ASP A 198 -18.15 15.37 4.83
CA ASP A 198 -18.36 14.95 3.44
C ASP A 198 -17.77 13.54 3.12
N ASN A 199 -17.52 12.73 4.14
CA ASN A 199 -16.93 11.40 4.08
C ASN A 199 -15.54 11.35 3.44
N LYS A 200 -14.84 12.47 3.30
CA LYS A 200 -13.44 12.50 2.92
C LYS A 200 -12.55 12.27 4.13
N ILE A 201 -11.47 11.53 3.93
CA ILE A 201 -10.55 11.12 4.99
C ILE A 201 -9.19 11.77 4.73
N ASP A 202 -8.75 12.59 5.68
CA ASP A 202 -7.41 13.14 5.69
C ASP A 202 -6.49 12.16 6.41
N LEU A 203 -5.35 11.88 5.79
CA LEU A 203 -4.38 10.90 6.25
C LEU A 203 -3.06 11.57 6.63
N SER A 204 -2.30 10.90 7.50
CA SER A 204 -0.92 11.24 7.84
C SER A 204 -0.05 10.00 7.77
N LEU A 205 1.23 10.17 7.47
CA LEU A 205 2.23 9.09 7.58
C LEU A 205 2.74 8.91 9.00
N TYR A 206 2.41 9.83 9.91
CA TYR A 206 2.91 9.88 11.28
C TYR A 206 1.75 9.86 12.27
N ALA A 207 1.94 9.18 13.40
CA ALA A 207 0.99 9.20 14.50
C ALA A 207 0.84 10.61 15.08
N GLU A 208 -0.34 10.92 15.61
CA GLU A 208 -0.59 12.19 16.30
C GLU A 208 0.37 12.34 17.50
N GLY A 209 1.09 13.47 17.56
CA GLY A 209 2.12 13.71 18.59
C GLY A 209 3.52 13.20 18.25
N TYR A 210 3.70 12.41 17.20
CA TYR A 210 5.00 12.16 16.60
C TYR A 210 5.35 13.38 15.73
N ASP A 211 5.91 14.38 16.40
CA ASP A 211 6.41 15.57 15.70
C ASP A 211 7.39 15.13 14.60
N LYS A 212 7.38 15.84 13.50
CA LYS A 212 8.28 15.82 12.33
C LYS A 212 9.79 15.83 12.69
N VAL A 213 10.11 15.60 13.94
CA VAL A 213 11.44 15.67 14.55
C VAL A 213 12.34 14.55 14.04
N GLY A 214 11.83 13.34 13.83
CA GLY A 214 12.65 12.18 13.44
C GLY A 214 13.33 12.34 12.08
N GLU A 215 12.58 12.63 11.01
CA GLU A 215 13.16 12.79 9.65
C GLU A 215 14.03 14.04 9.52
N HIS A 216 13.65 15.12 10.21
CA HIS A 216 14.49 16.31 10.24
C HIS A 216 15.77 16.08 11.03
N THR A 217 15.71 15.30 12.10
CA THR A 217 16.89 14.93 12.89
C THR A 217 17.86 14.09 12.05
N GLU A 218 17.38 13.11 11.28
CA GLU A 218 18.24 12.31 10.38
C GLU A 218 18.90 13.17 9.30
N LYS A 219 18.14 14.03 8.62
CA LYS A 219 18.70 14.98 7.63
C LYS A 219 19.68 15.97 8.23
N ILE A 220 19.43 16.44 9.46
CA ILE A 220 20.36 17.28 10.20
C ILE A 220 21.61 16.52 10.57
N ILE A 221 21.48 15.30 11.07
CA ILE A 221 22.63 14.44 11.40
C ILE A 221 23.45 14.14 10.15
N GLU A 222 22.82 13.85 9.03
CA GLU A 222 23.49 13.59 7.75
C GLU A 222 24.20 14.84 7.23
N TYR A 223 23.56 16.00 7.26
CA TYR A 223 24.15 17.28 6.91
C TYR A 223 25.33 17.63 7.84
N LEU A 224 25.20 17.41 9.15
CA LEU A 224 26.28 17.63 10.12
C LEU A 224 27.46 16.69 9.89
N LYS A 225 27.20 15.42 9.53
CA LYS A 225 28.25 14.46 9.16
C LYS A 225 29.02 14.90 7.92
N GLN A 226 28.31 15.39 6.88
CA GLN A 226 28.91 15.89 5.64
C GLN A 226 29.76 17.16 5.86
N GLN A 227 29.46 17.97 6.88
CA GLN A 227 30.14 19.22 7.20
C GLN A 227 31.24 19.06 8.28
N GLY A 228 31.72 17.83 8.57
CA GLY A 228 32.81 17.59 9.53
C GLY A 228 32.42 17.67 11.00
N GLY A 229 31.14 17.64 11.31
CA GLY A 229 30.63 17.35 12.67
C GLY A 229 30.55 18.50 13.66
N THR A 230 30.96 19.73 13.31
CA THR A 230 30.89 20.85 14.25
C THR A 230 30.44 22.14 13.58
N ARG A 231 29.27 22.67 13.96
CA ARG A 231 28.86 24.05 13.66
C ARG A 231 28.11 24.67 14.83
N ILE A 232 28.33 25.97 15.03
CA ILE A 232 27.60 26.78 16.01
C ILE A 232 26.25 27.13 15.45
N PHE A 233 25.18 26.82 16.19
CA PHE A 233 23.81 27.17 15.85
C PHE A 233 23.30 28.24 16.82
N GLN A 234 22.62 29.25 16.31
CA GLN A 234 21.89 30.18 17.17
C GLN A 234 20.56 29.53 17.59
N ILE A 235 20.35 29.45 18.89
CA ILE A 235 19.15 28.87 19.50
C ILE A 235 18.34 30.00 20.10
N LYS A 236 17.09 30.15 19.64
CA LYS A 236 16.15 31.10 20.23
C LYS A 236 15.12 30.34 21.06
N LEU A 237 15.09 30.63 22.37
CA LEU A 237 14.07 30.08 23.26
C LEU A 237 12.73 30.78 23.06
N HIS A 238 11.67 30.00 22.78
CA HIS A 238 10.32 30.50 22.77
C HIS A 238 9.40 29.51 23.48
N ARG A 239 8.93 29.87 24.70
CA ARG A 239 7.95 29.12 25.52
C ARG A 239 8.10 27.58 25.42
N GLU A 240 9.12 27.02 26.05
CA GLU A 240 9.38 25.57 26.15
C GLU A 240 9.73 24.84 24.83
N ARG A 241 10.01 25.57 23.75
CA ARG A 241 10.48 24.99 22.49
C ARG A 241 11.81 25.59 22.08
N PHE A 242 12.71 24.75 21.57
CA PHE A 242 13.98 25.20 21.00
C PHE A 242 13.80 25.37 19.49
N ILE A 243 14.24 26.50 18.95
CA ILE A 243 14.22 26.79 17.53
C ILE A 243 15.66 26.85 17.05
N LEU A 244 16.03 25.96 16.12
CA LEU A 244 17.33 25.94 15.48
C LEU A 244 17.29 26.74 14.19
N PHE A 245 18.16 27.75 14.06
CA PHE A 245 18.33 28.52 12.83
C PHE A 245 19.56 28.02 12.09
N PHE A 246 19.38 27.62 10.82
CA PHE A 246 20.50 27.24 9.95
C PHE A 246 20.84 28.43 9.05
N PRO A 247 22.11 28.88 9.02
CA PRO A 247 22.51 29.82 7.99
C PRO A 247 22.39 29.19 6.61
N SER A 248 21.65 29.81 5.71
CA SER A 248 21.48 29.36 4.34
C SER A 248 22.82 29.34 3.62
N ALA A 249 23.20 28.18 3.05
CA ALA A 249 24.42 28.02 2.26
C ALA A 249 24.33 28.66 0.86
N LYS A 250 23.18 29.17 0.45
CA LYS A 250 22.99 29.87 -0.85
C LYS A 250 22.60 31.32 -0.65
N LYS A 251 23.34 32.22 -1.30
CA LYS A 251 23.21 33.69 -1.26
C LYS A 251 21.83 34.28 -1.61
N HIS A 252 20.81 33.45 -1.97
CA HIS A 252 19.53 33.92 -2.50
C HIS A 252 18.28 33.40 -1.78
N SER A 253 18.40 32.71 -0.64
CA SER A 253 17.24 32.30 0.15
C SER A 253 17.20 33.09 1.47
N LYS A 254 16.25 34.03 1.60
CA LYS A 254 16.05 34.87 2.82
C LYS A 254 15.26 34.16 3.92
N VAL A 255 14.95 32.87 3.79
CA VAL A 255 14.15 32.14 4.77
C VAL A 255 15.03 31.16 5.54
N PRO A 256 15.31 31.40 6.84
CA PRO A 256 16.01 30.42 7.67
C PRO A 256 15.12 29.19 7.91
N TRP A 257 15.70 28.00 7.84
CA TRP A 257 15.01 26.77 8.24
C TRP A 257 14.82 26.77 9.76
N VAL A 258 13.58 26.60 10.19
CA VAL A 258 13.19 26.61 11.61
C VAL A 258 12.78 25.18 12.01
N ILE A 259 13.47 24.60 12.99
CA ILE A 259 13.11 23.30 13.56
C ILE A 259 12.84 23.45 15.05
N CYS A 260 11.64 23.03 15.48
CA CYS A 260 11.26 22.97 16.87
C CYS A 260 11.57 21.60 17.46
N ILE A 261 12.40 21.51 18.49
CA ILE A 261 12.72 20.27 19.20
C ILE A 261 12.11 20.34 20.61
N LYS A 262 11.33 19.32 21.02
CA LYS A 262 10.86 19.17 22.41
C LYS A 262 12.02 18.76 23.33
N ARG A 263 11.94 19.21 24.56
CA ARG A 263 12.98 19.18 25.60
C ARG A 263 13.33 17.74 26.02
N ASP A 264 14.55 17.29 25.73
CA ASP A 264 15.24 16.26 26.53
C ASP A 264 16.63 16.78 26.91
N LEU A 265 16.82 16.96 28.21
CA LEU A 265 17.87 17.84 28.77
C LEU A 265 19.21 17.14 29.06
N SER A 266 19.40 15.89 28.69
CA SER A 266 20.57 15.09 29.13
C SER A 266 21.89 15.38 28.39
N TYR A 267 21.88 16.21 27.33
CA TYR A 267 23.08 16.42 26.48
C TYR A 267 23.47 17.89 26.21
N TRP A 268 23.08 18.83 27.10
CA TRP A 268 23.32 20.25 26.85
C TRP A 268 24.39 20.84 27.76
N ARG A 269 25.38 21.52 27.20
CA ARG A 269 26.30 22.39 27.93
C ARG A 269 26.07 23.84 27.57
N ARG A 270 25.94 24.69 28.55
CA ARG A 270 25.79 26.14 28.41
C ARG A 270 27.16 26.81 28.36
N THR A 271 27.40 27.62 27.32
CA THR A 271 28.57 28.51 27.22
C THR A 271 28.07 29.91 26.95
N GLY A 272 27.98 30.74 27.98
CA GLY A 272 27.48 32.12 27.88
C GLY A 272 26.00 32.20 27.49
N SER A 273 25.67 33.02 26.49
CA SER A 273 24.33 33.19 25.90
C SER A 273 24.01 32.14 24.81
N ASP A 274 24.99 31.31 24.42
CA ASP A 274 24.86 30.34 23.33
C ASP A 274 24.96 28.91 23.87
N TYR A 275 24.35 27.97 23.14
CA TYR A 275 24.41 26.54 23.48
C TYR A 275 25.21 25.78 22.40
N LEU A 276 26.14 24.95 22.86
CA LEU A 276 26.94 24.09 22.00
C LEU A 276 26.40 22.66 22.04
N ILE A 277 26.10 22.10 20.89
CA ILE A 277 25.75 20.69 20.77
C ILE A 277 27.02 19.93 20.42
N THR A 278 27.51 19.11 21.34
CA THR A 278 28.63 18.20 21.08
C THR A 278 28.07 16.80 20.88
N LEU A 279 28.09 16.28 19.65
CA LEU A 279 27.78 14.89 19.37
C LEU A 279 29.02 14.04 19.69
N LYS A 280 29.03 13.33 20.84
CA LYS A 280 30.06 12.31 21.10
C LYS A 280 29.82 11.10 20.19
N ARG A 281 30.85 10.70 19.44
CA ARG A 281 30.89 9.38 18.80
C ARG A 281 30.85 8.31 19.90
N LYS A 282 29.88 7.37 19.78
CA LYS A 282 30.01 6.04 20.35
C LYS A 282 30.54 5.11 19.27
#